data_25800c5d612647b0da66a9712593812d
#
_entry.id   25800c5d612647b0da66a9712593812d
#
_cell.length_a   1.000
_cell.length_b   1.000
_cell.length_c   1.000
_cell.angle_alpha   90.00
_cell.angle_beta   90.00
_cell.angle_gamma   90.00
#
_symmetry.space_group_name_H-M   'P 1'
#
loop_
_entity.id
_entity.type
_entity.pdbx_description
1 polymer ?
#
loop_
_entity_poly.entity_id
_entity_poly.type
_entity_poly.pdbx_seq_one_letter_code
_entity_poly.pdbx_strand_id
1 'polypeptide(L)'
;MERTIDDLCEKKRGIYSIAPNSGWNDQQLTKNCGIVPYLFYKKYGYRAVMVGTRLQESYPSLERYVKGVEMDFLADASLKSEYSYLDIHYQDMDVLVLHGLFPFYFPILHRYRQLRPDGKVYLELDPNVYYEDMLEWTHPAFLRFFQECDVIGASCRRMQKYLGQKWPCVVEYLPNGFYNFDHLDMQVDFTKKENIILTVGRIGSAQKRNEELLEAFAKVYERLPGWSVRLVGKVEPSFYHWIKDFYQRYPRISYQITLTGPIFEKKELINEYKRAKIFALTSVLEGGTPNVVAEALFCGCYMITSDIDASDDVIDNGRCGQKYECGDIEALAEILYHSCVGAERLLQGGRRSIAYAQEEYDFEKIIQRLYWLLFKEKR
;
A
#
# COMPACT_ATOMS: atom_id res chain seq x y z
N MET A 1 -31.87 45.71 -7.30
CA MET A 1 -30.86 44.89 -7.97
C MET A 1 -30.87 43.57 -7.26
N GLU A 2 -31.77 42.66 -7.68
CA GLU A 2 -31.96 41.35 -7.12
C GLU A 2 -30.77 40.47 -7.53
N ARG A 3 -30.02 39.99 -6.56
CA ARG A 3 -29.03 38.92 -6.78
C ARG A 3 -29.81 37.65 -7.12
N THR A 4 -29.62 37.16 -8.31
CA THR A 4 -30.19 35.88 -8.79
C THR A 4 -29.66 34.74 -7.98
N ILE A 5 -30.53 33.73 -7.73
CA ILE A 5 -30.28 32.53 -6.94
C ILE A 5 -29.12 31.66 -7.48
N ASP A 6 -28.61 31.97 -8.67
CA ASP A 6 -27.49 31.26 -9.33
C ASP A 6 -26.09 31.64 -8.81
N ASP A 7 -25.95 32.69 -7.96
CA ASP A 7 -24.66 33.16 -7.42
C ASP A 7 -24.23 32.44 -6.13
N LEU A 8 -24.96 31.41 -5.68
CA LEU A 8 -24.67 30.60 -4.48
C LEU A 8 -24.20 29.20 -4.80
N CYS A 9 -23.57 28.96 -5.94
CA CYS A 9 -22.84 27.73 -6.14
C CYS A 9 -21.56 27.82 -5.28
N GLU A 10 -21.61 27.30 -4.04
CA GLU A 10 -20.44 27.22 -3.20
C GLU A 10 -19.33 26.52 -4.00
N LYS A 11 -18.24 27.25 -4.25
CA LYS A 11 -17.07 26.71 -4.95
C LYS A 11 -16.61 25.45 -4.24
N LYS A 12 -16.75 24.29 -4.90
CA LYS A 12 -16.30 23.02 -4.34
C LYS A 12 -14.80 23.07 -4.04
N ARG A 13 -14.41 22.72 -2.84
CA ARG A 13 -13.00 22.55 -2.49
C ARG A 13 -12.36 21.49 -3.37
N GLY A 14 -11.09 21.67 -3.73
CA GLY A 14 -10.36 20.74 -4.58
C GLY A 14 -9.21 20.05 -3.88
N ILE A 15 -9.07 18.74 -4.16
CA ILE A 15 -7.88 17.95 -3.82
C ILE A 15 -7.20 17.50 -5.10
N TYR A 16 -5.91 17.81 -5.21
CA TYR A 16 -5.11 17.57 -6.39
C TYR A 16 -3.91 16.69 -6.06
N SER A 17 -3.78 15.56 -6.76
CA SER A 17 -2.72 14.59 -6.60
C SER A 17 -1.77 14.67 -7.80
N ILE A 18 -0.53 15.12 -7.58
CA ILE A 18 0.48 15.25 -8.65
C ILE A 18 1.26 13.94 -8.76
N ALA A 19 1.40 13.44 -9.99
CA ALA A 19 2.08 12.19 -10.28
C ALA A 19 3.56 12.22 -9.88
N PRO A 20 4.09 11.16 -9.26
CA PRO A 20 5.52 10.98 -9.13
C PRO A 20 6.12 10.71 -10.53
N ASN A 21 7.18 11.40 -10.86
CA ASN A 21 7.87 11.35 -12.14
C ASN A 21 7.07 11.93 -13.32
N SER A 22 6.36 11.14 -14.11
CA SER A 22 5.78 11.64 -15.35
C SER A 22 4.25 11.56 -15.41
N GLY A 23 3.63 10.54 -14.85
CA GLY A 23 2.18 10.38 -15.00
C GLY A 23 1.64 9.17 -14.23
N TRP A 24 0.35 8.91 -14.40
CA TRP A 24 -0.37 7.83 -13.73
C TRP A 24 -0.65 6.66 -14.66
N ASN A 25 -0.53 5.44 -14.15
CA ASN A 25 -1.08 4.24 -14.78
C ASN A 25 -2.40 3.82 -14.08
N ASP A 26 -3.22 3.03 -14.75
CA ASP A 26 -4.53 2.62 -14.26
C ASP A 26 -4.48 1.87 -12.91
N GLN A 27 -3.43 1.08 -12.68
CA GLN A 27 -3.28 0.33 -11.42
C GLN A 27 -3.05 1.23 -10.20
N GLN A 28 -2.49 2.43 -10.38
CA GLN A 28 -2.28 3.38 -9.29
C GLN A 28 -3.58 4.01 -8.81
N LEU A 29 -4.61 4.06 -9.65
CA LEU A 29 -5.92 4.61 -9.29
C LEU A 29 -6.61 3.83 -8.16
N THR A 30 -6.34 2.55 -8.03
CA THR A 30 -6.88 1.70 -6.96
C THR A 30 -5.91 1.48 -5.78
N LYS A 31 -4.85 2.28 -5.73
CA LYS A 31 -3.91 2.37 -4.61
C LYS A 31 -4.06 3.70 -3.89
N ASN A 32 -3.24 3.96 -2.89
CA ASN A 32 -3.25 5.20 -2.11
C ASN A 32 -3.37 6.45 -2.97
N CYS A 33 -2.59 6.52 -4.05
CA CYS A 33 -2.57 7.66 -4.96
C CYS A 33 -3.96 8.05 -5.49
N GLY A 34 -4.79 7.08 -5.83
CA GLY A 34 -6.15 7.32 -6.32
C GLY A 34 -7.21 7.23 -5.22
N ILE A 35 -7.03 6.37 -4.21
CA ILE A 35 -7.99 6.20 -3.12
C ILE A 35 -8.08 7.45 -2.23
N VAL A 36 -6.94 8.12 -1.96
CA VAL A 36 -6.93 9.35 -1.15
C VAL A 36 -7.80 10.43 -1.78
N PRO A 37 -7.59 10.89 -3.03
CA PRO A 37 -8.46 11.88 -3.65
C PRO A 37 -9.90 11.37 -3.82
N TYR A 38 -10.10 10.10 -4.15
CA TYR A 38 -11.43 9.50 -4.28
C TYR A 38 -12.23 9.58 -2.98
N LEU A 39 -11.64 9.28 -1.82
CA LEU A 39 -12.34 9.33 -0.55
C LEU A 39 -12.56 10.76 -0.06
N PHE A 40 -11.71 11.72 -0.43
CA PHE A 40 -12.01 13.14 -0.23
C PHE A 40 -13.23 13.58 -1.02
N TYR A 41 -13.35 13.15 -2.29
CA TYR A 41 -14.55 13.37 -3.09
C TYR A 41 -15.77 12.73 -2.44
N LYS A 42 -15.70 11.43 -2.11
CA LYS A 42 -16.84 10.65 -1.65
C LYS A 42 -17.35 11.08 -0.26
N LYS A 43 -16.43 11.37 0.68
CA LYS A 43 -16.77 11.65 2.09
C LYS A 43 -16.94 13.13 2.39
N TYR A 44 -16.19 13.98 1.71
CA TYR A 44 -16.12 15.41 2.05
C TYR A 44 -16.55 16.34 0.90
N GLY A 45 -16.99 15.78 -0.24
CA GLY A 45 -17.51 16.54 -1.36
C GLY A 45 -16.46 17.35 -2.15
N TYR A 46 -15.18 17.02 -2.00
CA TYR A 46 -14.12 17.69 -2.77
C TYR A 46 -14.23 17.34 -4.26
N ARG A 47 -13.85 18.27 -5.13
CA ARG A 47 -13.44 17.94 -6.49
C ARG A 47 -12.08 17.22 -6.40
N ALA A 48 -11.96 16.03 -6.94
CA ALA A 48 -10.76 15.21 -6.86
C ALA A 48 -10.09 15.10 -8.23
N VAL A 49 -8.85 15.54 -8.34
CA VAL A 49 -8.13 15.62 -9.62
C VAL A 49 -6.77 14.93 -9.47
N MET A 50 -6.45 14.06 -10.41
CA MET A 50 -5.11 13.47 -10.56
C MET A 50 -4.42 14.13 -11.76
N VAL A 51 -3.25 14.72 -11.50
CA VAL A 51 -2.49 15.52 -12.46
C VAL A 51 -1.23 14.78 -12.89
N GLY A 52 -0.96 14.70 -14.17
CA GLY A 52 0.25 14.08 -14.72
C GLY A 52 0.18 13.91 -16.23
N THR A 53 1.21 13.36 -16.86
CA THR A 53 1.15 13.06 -18.29
C THR A 53 0.36 11.78 -18.56
N ARG A 54 -0.14 11.64 -19.78
CA ARG A 54 -0.87 10.46 -20.22
C ARG A 54 0.11 9.29 -20.48
N LEU A 55 0.04 8.23 -19.69
CA LEU A 55 0.89 7.04 -19.86
C LEU A 55 0.23 5.91 -20.66
N GLN A 56 -1.09 5.97 -20.83
CA GLN A 56 -1.86 4.92 -21.54
C GLN A 56 -3.12 5.51 -22.17
N GLU A 57 -3.72 4.77 -23.10
CA GLU A 57 -4.88 5.25 -23.87
C GLU A 57 -6.15 5.33 -23.03
N SER A 58 -6.36 4.39 -22.09
CA SER A 58 -7.58 4.31 -21.28
C SER A 58 -7.28 4.02 -19.82
N TYR A 59 -8.20 4.43 -18.95
CA TYR A 59 -8.13 4.26 -17.50
C TYR A 59 -9.44 3.65 -16.99
N PRO A 60 -9.66 2.34 -17.17
CA PRO A 60 -10.91 1.66 -16.80
C PRO A 60 -11.27 1.82 -15.31
N SER A 61 -10.26 1.95 -14.45
CA SER A 61 -10.46 2.12 -13.00
C SER A 61 -11.16 3.42 -12.63
N LEU A 62 -11.09 4.46 -13.46
CA LEU A 62 -11.83 5.72 -13.24
C LEU A 62 -13.35 5.49 -13.23
N GLU A 63 -13.84 4.70 -14.18
CA GLU A 63 -15.27 4.41 -14.27
C GLU A 63 -15.72 3.31 -13.32
N ARG A 64 -14.86 2.29 -13.12
CA ARG A 64 -15.21 1.11 -12.33
C ARG A 64 -15.06 1.35 -10.83
N TYR A 65 -13.96 1.96 -10.37
CA TYR A 65 -13.60 1.99 -8.96
C TYR A 65 -13.58 3.38 -8.34
N VAL A 66 -12.97 4.36 -8.99
CA VAL A 66 -12.81 5.72 -8.44
C VAL A 66 -13.68 6.74 -9.17
N LYS A 67 -14.92 6.39 -9.44
CA LYS A 67 -15.88 7.24 -10.15
C LYS A 67 -16.05 8.58 -9.44
N GLY A 68 -15.84 9.66 -10.19
CA GLY A 68 -15.86 11.05 -9.70
C GLY A 68 -14.49 11.65 -9.46
N VAL A 69 -13.40 10.86 -9.64
CA VAL A 69 -12.06 11.39 -9.77
C VAL A 69 -11.82 11.80 -11.24
N GLU A 70 -11.30 12.98 -11.43
CA GLU A 70 -10.93 13.53 -12.73
C GLU A 70 -9.43 13.30 -12.98
N MET A 71 -9.03 13.22 -14.26
CA MET A 71 -7.63 13.22 -14.66
C MET A 71 -7.34 14.41 -15.56
N ASP A 72 -6.41 15.25 -15.14
CA ASP A 72 -5.89 16.35 -15.92
C ASP A 72 -4.52 15.99 -16.48
N PHE A 73 -4.39 16.09 -17.81
CA PHE A 73 -3.18 15.67 -18.49
C PHE A 73 -2.31 16.86 -18.85
N LEU A 74 -1.08 16.84 -18.34
CA LEU A 74 -0.02 17.78 -18.73
C LEU A 74 0.48 17.48 -20.15
N ALA A 75 0.96 18.50 -20.83
CA ALA A 75 1.55 18.34 -22.17
C ALA A 75 2.82 17.48 -22.14
N ASP A 76 3.63 17.62 -21.08
CA ASP A 76 4.85 16.86 -20.82
C ASP A 76 5.18 16.90 -19.32
N ALA A 77 6.19 16.15 -18.90
CA ALA A 77 6.67 16.06 -17.51
C ALA A 77 7.68 17.19 -17.13
N SER A 78 7.67 18.31 -17.83
CA SER A 78 8.57 19.42 -17.53
C SER A 78 8.05 20.29 -16.40
N LEU A 79 8.96 20.93 -15.66
CA LEU A 79 8.59 21.94 -14.64
C LEU A 79 7.78 23.10 -15.26
N LYS A 80 7.98 23.40 -16.54
CA LYS A 80 7.22 24.44 -17.23
C LYS A 80 5.74 24.05 -17.34
N SER A 81 5.44 22.81 -17.72
CA SER A 81 4.07 22.30 -17.80
C SER A 81 3.41 22.28 -16.42
N GLU A 82 4.13 21.83 -15.38
CA GLU A 82 3.66 21.84 -14.00
C GLU A 82 3.37 23.27 -13.50
N TYR A 83 4.26 24.21 -13.73
CA TYR A 83 4.06 25.60 -13.33
C TYR A 83 2.86 26.25 -14.07
N SER A 84 2.74 26.00 -15.38
CA SER A 84 1.61 26.52 -16.14
C SER A 84 0.29 25.96 -15.60
N TYR A 85 0.27 24.68 -15.20
CA TYR A 85 -0.90 24.07 -14.60
C TYR A 85 -1.22 24.68 -13.23
N LEU A 86 -0.21 24.85 -12.36
CA LEU A 86 -0.39 25.51 -11.06
C LEU A 86 -0.91 26.93 -11.21
N ASP A 87 -0.34 27.74 -12.13
CA ASP A 87 -0.73 29.14 -12.34
C ASP A 87 -2.19 29.30 -12.77
N ILE A 88 -2.76 28.27 -13.42
CA ILE A 88 -4.17 28.25 -13.84
C ILE A 88 -5.09 27.74 -12.72
N HIS A 89 -4.69 26.70 -11.99
CA HIS A 89 -5.58 25.93 -11.12
C HIS A 89 -5.39 26.19 -9.62
N TYR A 90 -4.36 26.93 -9.17
CA TYR A 90 -4.02 27.08 -7.74
C TYR A 90 -5.20 27.53 -6.86
N GLN A 91 -6.12 28.33 -7.40
CA GLN A 91 -7.28 28.81 -6.65
C GLN A 91 -8.27 27.68 -6.29
N ASP A 92 -8.26 26.58 -7.04
CA ASP A 92 -9.13 25.43 -6.84
C ASP A 92 -8.46 24.33 -6.03
N MET A 93 -7.13 24.43 -5.79
CA MET A 93 -6.34 23.46 -5.07
C MET A 93 -6.34 23.74 -3.56
N ASP A 94 -7.35 23.25 -2.82
CA ASP A 94 -7.36 23.41 -1.37
C ASP A 94 -6.43 22.40 -0.69
N VAL A 95 -6.24 21.23 -1.29
CA VAL A 95 -5.31 20.20 -0.84
C VAL A 95 -4.45 19.73 -2.00
N LEU A 96 -3.13 19.80 -1.82
CA LEU A 96 -2.13 19.22 -2.72
C LEU A 96 -1.58 17.94 -2.11
N VAL A 97 -1.57 16.84 -2.88
CA VAL A 97 -1.01 15.55 -2.48
C VAL A 97 0.22 15.23 -3.33
N LEU A 98 1.32 14.91 -2.66
CA LEU A 98 2.60 14.54 -3.25
C LEU A 98 2.96 13.11 -2.81
N HIS A 99 3.57 12.33 -3.69
CA HIS A 99 3.86 10.91 -3.46
C HIS A 99 5.36 10.62 -3.52
N GLY A 100 5.96 10.42 -2.36
CA GLY A 100 7.39 10.17 -2.22
C GLY A 100 8.22 11.45 -2.17
N LEU A 101 9.46 11.30 -1.72
CA LEU A 101 10.40 12.40 -1.52
C LEU A 101 11.29 12.58 -2.76
N PHE A 102 10.73 13.16 -3.81
CA PHE A 102 11.44 13.38 -5.06
C PHE A 102 11.83 14.85 -5.23
N PRO A 103 13.12 15.15 -5.55
CA PRO A 103 13.59 16.53 -5.70
C PRO A 103 12.82 17.39 -6.69
N PHE A 104 12.19 16.79 -7.71
CA PHE A 104 11.40 17.53 -8.68
C PHE A 104 10.13 18.16 -8.07
N TYR A 105 9.63 17.64 -6.93
CA TYR A 105 8.51 18.24 -6.20
C TYR A 105 8.89 19.55 -5.49
N PHE A 106 10.17 19.78 -5.18
CA PHE A 106 10.58 20.94 -4.40
C PHE A 106 10.17 22.28 -5.07
N PRO A 107 10.51 22.51 -6.34
CA PRO A 107 10.09 23.74 -7.01
C PRO A 107 8.56 23.81 -7.20
N ILE A 108 7.89 22.68 -7.42
CA ILE A 108 6.42 22.61 -7.57
C ILE A 108 5.74 23.03 -6.28
N LEU A 109 6.11 22.44 -5.15
CA LEU A 109 5.56 22.77 -3.84
C LEU A 109 5.84 24.23 -3.49
N HIS A 110 7.07 24.70 -3.71
CA HIS A 110 7.43 26.09 -3.46
C HIS A 110 6.56 27.06 -4.28
N ARG A 111 6.35 26.79 -5.58
CA ARG A 111 5.46 27.59 -6.43
C ARG A 111 4.02 27.57 -5.91
N TYR A 112 3.50 26.39 -5.56
CA TYR A 112 2.16 26.26 -4.97
C TYR A 112 2.01 27.13 -3.71
N ARG A 113 2.97 27.10 -2.78
CA ARG A 113 2.96 27.89 -1.55
C ARG A 113 3.00 29.41 -1.81
N GLN A 114 3.69 29.84 -2.85
CA GLN A 114 3.67 31.26 -3.26
C GLN A 114 2.30 31.71 -3.77
N LEU A 115 1.62 30.86 -4.53
CA LEU A 115 0.32 31.14 -5.12
C LEU A 115 -0.83 30.95 -4.12
N ARG A 116 -0.72 29.96 -3.23
CA ARG A 116 -1.74 29.59 -2.26
C ARG A 116 -1.13 29.28 -0.88
N PRO A 117 -0.82 30.31 -0.09
CA PRO A 117 -0.20 30.14 1.23
C PRO A 117 -1.07 29.36 2.24
N ASP A 118 -2.39 29.47 2.14
CA ASP A 118 -3.40 28.83 3.00
C ASP A 118 -3.79 27.41 2.56
N GLY A 119 -3.39 27.00 1.36
CA GLY A 119 -3.63 25.65 0.85
C GLY A 119 -2.97 24.56 1.74
N LYS A 120 -3.49 23.35 1.74
CA LYS A 120 -2.97 22.23 2.53
C LYS A 120 -2.09 21.34 1.67
N VAL A 121 -1.05 20.76 2.27
CA VAL A 121 -0.12 19.86 1.57
C VAL A 121 0.05 18.58 2.36
N TYR A 122 -0.25 17.46 1.72
CA TYR A 122 0.04 16.12 2.20
C TYR A 122 1.16 15.49 1.40
N LEU A 123 2.24 15.11 2.08
CA LEU A 123 3.32 14.30 1.52
C LEU A 123 3.14 12.86 2.00
N GLU A 124 2.85 11.96 1.08
CA GLU A 124 2.78 10.52 1.32
C GLU A 124 4.16 9.90 1.14
N LEU A 125 4.67 9.20 2.15
CA LEU A 125 5.94 8.49 2.10
C LEU A 125 5.69 6.98 2.09
N ASP A 126 6.14 6.34 1.01
CA ASP A 126 6.08 4.89 0.82
C ASP A 126 7.46 4.26 0.48
N PRO A 127 8.60 4.97 0.63
CA PRO A 127 9.93 4.38 0.49
C PRO A 127 10.32 3.57 1.73
N ASN A 128 11.42 2.82 1.63
CA ASN A 128 12.05 2.14 2.75
C ASN A 128 13.18 2.98 3.36
N VAL A 129 13.63 2.61 4.58
CA VAL A 129 14.67 3.35 5.31
C VAL A 129 15.98 3.44 4.54
N TYR A 130 16.35 2.46 3.72
CA TYR A 130 17.58 2.50 2.93
C TYR A 130 17.58 3.60 1.86
N TYR A 131 16.41 3.85 1.25
CA TYR A 131 16.24 4.95 0.32
C TYR A 131 16.40 6.30 1.03
N GLU A 132 15.77 6.44 2.20
CA GLU A 132 15.83 7.67 2.99
C GLU A 132 17.23 7.98 3.50
N ASP A 133 18.06 6.96 3.77
CA ASP A 133 19.46 7.13 4.19
C ASP A 133 20.37 7.66 3.07
N MET A 134 19.98 7.50 1.81
CA MET A 134 20.72 8.05 0.67
C MET A 134 20.46 9.55 0.44
N LEU A 135 19.49 10.14 1.14
CA LEU A 135 19.09 11.53 0.95
C LEU A 135 19.85 12.47 1.90
N GLU A 136 20.39 13.55 1.36
CA GLU A 136 20.99 14.65 2.16
C GLU A 136 19.88 15.54 2.76
N TRP A 137 19.06 14.97 3.64
CA TRP A 137 17.88 15.64 4.22
C TRP A 137 18.22 16.94 4.99
N THR A 138 19.48 17.14 5.42
CA THR A 138 19.96 18.40 6.03
C THR A 138 20.19 19.51 5.02
N HIS A 139 20.20 19.21 3.71
CA HIS A 139 20.31 20.23 2.68
C HIS A 139 19.15 21.23 2.77
N PRO A 140 19.39 22.56 2.64
CA PRO A 140 18.36 23.57 2.82
C PRO A 140 17.09 23.40 1.98
N ALA A 141 17.20 22.80 0.79
CA ALA A 141 16.05 22.50 -0.06
C ALA A 141 15.10 21.48 0.56
N PHE A 142 15.63 20.39 1.21
CA PHE A 142 14.81 19.42 1.93
C PHE A 142 14.17 20.03 3.17
N LEU A 143 14.95 20.80 3.95
CA LEU A 143 14.42 21.47 5.15
C LEU A 143 13.25 22.39 4.80
N ARG A 144 13.39 23.16 3.74
CA ARG A 144 12.30 24.00 3.22
C ARG A 144 11.10 23.19 2.77
N PHE A 145 11.32 22.12 2.00
CA PHE A 145 10.27 21.24 1.51
C PHE A 145 9.44 20.64 2.67
N PHE A 146 10.09 20.19 3.73
CA PHE A 146 9.40 19.68 4.92
C PHE A 146 8.58 20.77 5.62
N GLN A 147 9.10 21.99 5.73
CA GLN A 147 8.37 23.13 6.32
C GLN A 147 7.14 23.53 5.49
N GLU A 148 7.18 23.31 4.20
CA GLU A 148 6.10 23.60 3.27
C GLU A 148 5.03 22.49 3.23
N CYS A 149 5.21 21.33 3.89
CA CYS A 149 4.21 20.29 4.08
C CYS A 149 3.40 20.52 5.37
N ASP A 150 2.06 20.33 5.32
CA ASP A 150 1.21 20.36 6.52
C ASP A 150 1.18 18.99 7.22
N VAL A 151 1.15 17.91 6.45
CA VAL A 151 1.17 16.53 6.92
C VAL A 151 2.19 15.74 6.12
N ILE A 152 3.08 15.05 6.81
CA ILE A 152 4.00 14.07 6.23
C ILE A 152 3.62 12.72 6.82
N GLY A 153 3.19 11.77 5.98
CA GLY A 153 2.73 10.46 6.40
C GLY A 153 3.68 9.35 6.00
N ALA A 154 4.07 8.50 6.94
CA ALA A 154 4.81 7.28 6.70
C ALA A 154 3.88 6.06 6.80
N SER A 155 4.05 5.09 5.90
CA SER A 155 3.17 3.94 5.78
C SER A 155 3.49 2.79 6.75
N CYS A 156 4.56 2.88 7.56
CA CYS A 156 4.82 1.96 8.68
C CYS A 156 5.38 2.69 9.90
N ARG A 157 5.17 2.11 11.09
CA ARG A 157 5.59 2.72 12.38
C ARG A 157 7.10 2.74 12.56
N ARG A 158 7.83 1.75 12.04
CA ARG A 158 9.30 1.76 12.09
C ARG A 158 9.85 2.97 11.32
N MET A 159 9.35 3.23 10.11
CA MET A 159 9.72 4.41 9.33
C MET A 159 9.28 5.70 10.00
N GLN A 160 8.04 5.79 10.47
CA GLN A 160 7.55 6.95 11.20
C GLN A 160 8.49 7.33 12.36
N LYS A 161 8.85 6.35 13.20
CA LYS A 161 9.75 6.54 14.34
C LYS A 161 11.15 6.96 13.89
N TYR A 162 11.69 6.28 12.88
CA TYR A 162 13.03 6.54 12.36
C TYR A 162 13.14 7.96 11.79
N LEU A 163 12.22 8.35 10.92
CA LEU A 163 12.20 9.68 10.32
C LEU A 163 11.86 10.77 11.34
N GLY A 164 10.95 10.52 12.27
CA GLY A 164 10.60 11.47 13.33
C GLY A 164 11.75 11.75 14.31
N GLN A 165 12.75 10.86 14.43
CA GLN A 165 13.97 11.09 15.17
C GLN A 165 15.05 11.83 14.37
N LYS A 166 15.01 11.70 13.05
CA LYS A 166 16.04 12.19 12.13
C LYS A 166 15.68 13.54 11.51
N TRP A 167 14.42 13.74 11.16
CA TRP A 167 13.94 14.94 10.48
C TRP A 167 13.43 16.01 11.46
N PRO A 168 13.57 17.30 11.14
CA PRO A 168 13.09 18.40 11.98
C PRO A 168 11.59 18.68 11.82
N CYS A 169 10.79 17.65 11.59
CA CYS A 169 9.36 17.75 11.36
C CYS A 169 8.63 16.55 11.97
N VAL A 170 7.32 16.70 12.16
CA VAL A 170 6.47 15.60 12.63
C VAL A 170 6.15 14.70 11.44
N VAL A 171 6.40 13.40 11.61
CA VAL A 171 6.00 12.36 10.66
C VAL A 171 4.85 11.56 11.30
N GLU A 172 3.73 11.53 10.62
CA GLU A 172 2.52 10.83 11.07
C GLU A 172 2.50 9.40 10.55
N TYR A 173 1.87 8.48 11.29
CA TYR A 173 1.63 7.13 10.80
C TYR A 173 0.33 7.09 10.00
N LEU A 174 0.43 6.87 8.70
CA LEU A 174 -0.69 6.75 7.76
C LEU A 174 -0.43 5.54 6.85
N PRO A 175 -0.87 4.32 7.24
CA PRO A 175 -0.57 3.10 6.53
C PRO A 175 -1.30 2.97 5.20
N ASN A 176 -0.81 2.08 4.33
CA ASN A 176 -1.54 1.61 3.17
C ASN A 176 -2.69 0.72 3.63
N GLY A 177 -3.92 1.14 3.35
CA GLY A 177 -5.11 0.43 3.81
C GLY A 177 -5.75 -0.47 2.74
N PHE A 178 -6.91 -0.98 3.08
CA PHE A 178 -7.81 -1.68 2.18
C PHE A 178 -9.11 -0.90 2.04
N TYR A 179 -9.53 -0.70 0.80
CA TYR A 179 -10.85 -0.16 0.47
C TYR A 179 -11.63 -1.18 -0.37
N ASN A 180 -12.81 -1.52 0.11
CA ASN A 180 -13.68 -2.52 -0.53
C ASN A 180 -14.54 -1.88 -1.62
N PHE A 181 -13.95 -1.63 -2.79
CA PHE A 181 -14.64 -0.99 -3.92
C PHE A 181 -15.87 -1.76 -4.41
N ASP A 182 -15.79 -3.08 -4.45
CA ASP A 182 -16.85 -3.94 -5.01
C ASP A 182 -17.89 -4.33 -3.94
N HIS A 183 -17.83 -3.74 -2.74
CA HIS A 183 -18.73 -4.06 -1.62
C HIS A 183 -18.84 -5.56 -1.36
N LEU A 184 -17.73 -6.28 -1.49
CA LEU A 184 -17.67 -7.72 -1.25
C LEU A 184 -18.03 -8.00 0.20
N ASP A 185 -18.73 -9.12 0.43
CA ASP A 185 -18.88 -9.64 1.77
C ASP A 185 -17.51 -10.01 2.34
N MET A 186 -17.09 -9.33 3.41
CA MET A 186 -15.81 -9.57 4.09
C MET A 186 -15.91 -10.46 5.33
N GLN A 187 -17.08 -11.05 5.59
CA GLN A 187 -17.21 -12.02 6.67
C GLN A 187 -16.35 -13.27 6.41
N VAL A 188 -15.69 -13.74 7.45
CA VAL A 188 -14.78 -14.89 7.39
C VAL A 188 -15.34 -16.04 8.23
N ASP A 189 -15.65 -17.12 7.58
CA ASP A 189 -15.99 -18.39 8.25
C ASP A 189 -14.70 -19.21 8.47
N PHE A 190 -14.18 -19.19 9.69
CA PHE A 190 -12.94 -19.87 10.03
C PHE A 190 -13.04 -21.40 9.90
N THR A 191 -14.24 -21.98 9.90
CA THR A 191 -14.44 -23.43 9.71
C THR A 191 -14.19 -23.86 8.27
N LYS A 192 -14.28 -22.93 7.33
CA LYS A 192 -14.04 -23.15 5.90
C LYS A 192 -12.61 -22.85 5.46
N LYS A 193 -11.77 -22.36 6.38
CA LYS A 193 -10.36 -22.14 6.05
C LYS A 193 -9.63 -23.46 5.84
N GLU A 194 -8.88 -23.51 4.76
CA GLU A 194 -8.10 -24.66 4.34
C GLU A 194 -6.65 -24.54 4.85
N ASN A 195 -5.95 -25.67 4.92
CA ASN A 195 -4.53 -25.71 5.28
C ASN A 195 -3.66 -25.17 4.12
N ILE A 196 -3.81 -23.88 3.83
CA ILE A 196 -3.11 -23.18 2.77
C ILE A 196 -2.19 -22.13 3.37
N ILE A 197 -0.94 -22.14 2.93
CA ILE A 197 0.03 -21.04 3.05
C ILE A 197 -0.04 -20.27 1.75
N LEU A 198 -0.56 -19.06 1.80
CA LEU A 198 -0.77 -18.19 0.63
C LEU A 198 0.32 -17.13 0.55
N THR A 199 0.81 -16.86 -0.63
CA THR A 199 1.56 -15.64 -0.95
C THR A 199 1.00 -15.00 -2.21
N VAL A 200 0.91 -13.67 -2.23
CA VAL A 200 0.33 -12.89 -3.35
C VAL A 200 1.30 -11.78 -3.75
N GLY A 201 1.63 -11.71 -5.05
CA GLY A 201 2.52 -10.68 -5.56
C GLY A 201 3.20 -11.06 -6.87
N ARG A 202 4.35 -10.45 -7.15
CA ARG A 202 5.22 -10.80 -8.30
C ARG A 202 6.05 -12.03 -7.92
N ILE A 203 5.61 -13.19 -8.37
CA ILE A 203 6.21 -14.47 -7.99
C ILE A 203 7.58 -14.64 -8.65
N GLY A 204 8.60 -14.93 -7.82
CA GLY A 204 9.99 -15.13 -8.24
C GLY A 204 10.75 -13.85 -8.53
N SER A 205 10.21 -12.67 -8.17
CA SER A 205 11.00 -11.45 -8.24
C SER A 205 12.04 -11.39 -7.12
N ALA A 206 13.21 -10.81 -7.41
CA ALA A 206 14.29 -10.66 -6.43
C ALA A 206 13.84 -9.97 -5.14
N GLN A 207 12.85 -9.09 -5.22
CA GLN A 207 12.25 -8.43 -4.06
C GLN A 207 11.41 -9.38 -3.21
N LYS A 208 10.62 -10.27 -3.83
CA LYS A 208 9.63 -11.11 -3.12
C LYS A 208 10.19 -12.42 -2.59
N ARG A 209 11.32 -12.89 -3.13
CA ARG A 209 12.07 -14.09 -2.69
C ARG A 209 11.18 -15.28 -2.32
N ASN A 210 10.25 -15.62 -3.20
CA ASN A 210 9.31 -16.73 -2.99
C ASN A 210 10.04 -18.07 -2.90
N GLU A 211 11.27 -18.15 -3.39
CA GLU A 211 12.18 -19.29 -3.24
C GLU A 211 12.42 -19.63 -1.76
N GLU A 212 12.58 -18.63 -0.89
CA GLU A 212 12.76 -18.85 0.55
C GLU A 212 11.57 -19.58 1.17
N LEU A 213 10.33 -19.18 0.78
CA LEU A 213 9.12 -19.85 1.24
C LEU A 213 9.11 -21.33 0.85
N LEU A 214 9.45 -21.61 -0.40
CA LEU A 214 9.41 -22.99 -0.92
C LEU A 214 10.54 -23.85 -0.34
N GLU A 215 11.74 -23.31 -0.19
CA GLU A 215 12.86 -24.01 0.44
C GLU A 215 12.57 -24.29 1.93
N ALA A 216 11.98 -23.34 2.66
CA ALA A 216 11.56 -23.54 4.03
C ALA A 216 10.45 -24.60 4.15
N PHE A 217 9.45 -24.54 3.26
CA PHE A 217 8.39 -25.55 3.22
C PHE A 217 8.93 -26.95 2.89
N ALA A 218 9.93 -27.03 2.00
CA ALA A 218 10.58 -28.30 1.65
C ALA A 218 11.25 -29.01 2.84
N LYS A 219 11.63 -28.28 3.89
CA LYS A 219 12.20 -28.87 5.11
C LYS A 219 11.16 -29.50 6.02
N VAL A 220 9.88 -29.14 5.86
CA VAL A 220 8.82 -29.55 6.80
C VAL A 220 7.61 -30.22 6.14
N TYR A 221 7.49 -30.22 4.82
CA TYR A 221 6.28 -30.66 4.10
C TYR A 221 5.87 -32.11 4.40
N GLU A 222 6.81 -33.03 4.60
CA GLU A 222 6.51 -34.42 4.94
C GLU A 222 5.88 -34.58 6.35
N ARG A 223 6.16 -33.61 7.24
CA ARG A 223 5.59 -33.51 8.59
C ARG A 223 4.26 -32.76 8.61
N LEU A 224 3.87 -32.17 7.47
CA LEU A 224 2.67 -31.32 7.28
C LEU A 224 1.73 -31.93 6.23
N PRO A 225 1.26 -33.18 6.41
CA PRO A 225 0.34 -33.76 5.46
C PRO A 225 -0.96 -32.94 5.39
N GLY A 226 -1.42 -32.69 4.17
CA GLY A 226 -2.63 -31.88 3.94
C GLY A 226 -2.44 -30.36 3.95
N TRP A 227 -1.23 -29.85 4.14
CA TRP A 227 -0.89 -28.46 3.89
C TRP A 227 -0.42 -28.25 2.46
N SER A 228 -0.69 -27.08 1.92
CA SER A 228 -0.23 -26.68 0.58
C SER A 228 0.24 -25.22 0.56
N VAL A 229 1.09 -24.90 -0.40
CA VAL A 229 1.54 -23.53 -0.68
C VAL A 229 0.88 -23.07 -1.99
N ARG A 230 0.24 -21.89 -1.97
CA ARG A 230 -0.35 -21.25 -3.14
C ARG A 230 0.34 -19.94 -3.42
N LEU A 231 0.85 -19.80 -4.65
CA LEU A 231 1.53 -18.60 -5.12
C LEU A 231 0.63 -17.93 -6.17
N VAL A 232 0.10 -16.77 -5.83
CA VAL A 232 -0.86 -16.03 -6.66
C VAL A 232 -0.18 -14.78 -7.23
N GLY A 233 -0.13 -14.69 -8.55
CA GLY A 233 0.39 -13.50 -9.24
C GLY A 233 1.18 -13.82 -10.49
N LYS A 234 1.65 -12.76 -11.15
CA LYS A 234 2.50 -12.89 -12.32
C LYS A 234 3.81 -13.56 -11.92
N VAL A 235 4.16 -14.62 -12.64
CA VAL A 235 5.38 -15.40 -12.41
C VAL A 235 6.49 -14.85 -13.32
N GLU A 236 7.65 -14.54 -12.71
CA GLU A 236 8.83 -14.13 -13.47
C GLU A 236 9.40 -15.31 -14.29
N PRO A 237 9.87 -15.09 -15.53
CA PRO A 237 10.41 -16.16 -16.37
C PRO A 237 11.52 -16.99 -15.72
N SER A 238 12.41 -16.35 -14.96
CA SER A 238 13.50 -17.01 -14.23
C SER A 238 12.98 -18.01 -13.17
N PHE A 239 11.84 -17.72 -12.57
CA PHE A 239 11.26 -18.59 -11.56
C PHE A 239 10.76 -19.93 -12.12
N TYR A 240 10.34 -19.97 -13.38
CA TYR A 240 9.97 -21.25 -14.02
C TYR A 240 11.15 -22.20 -14.17
N HIS A 241 12.36 -21.70 -14.38
CA HIS A 241 13.57 -22.52 -14.40
C HIS A 241 13.91 -22.99 -12.99
N TRP A 242 13.93 -22.07 -12.02
CA TRP A 242 14.20 -22.40 -10.64
C TRP A 242 13.25 -23.45 -10.05
N ILE A 243 11.94 -23.31 -10.28
CA ILE A 243 10.95 -24.25 -9.72
C ILE A 243 11.02 -25.62 -10.38
N LYS A 244 11.43 -25.71 -11.62
CA LYS A 244 11.69 -26.99 -12.29
C LYS A 244 12.83 -27.75 -11.60
N ASP A 245 13.94 -27.06 -11.30
CA ASP A 245 15.08 -27.65 -10.60
C ASP A 245 14.71 -27.98 -9.14
N PHE A 246 13.89 -27.14 -8.51
CA PHE A 246 13.35 -27.40 -7.18
C PHE A 246 12.51 -28.69 -7.15
N TYR A 247 11.64 -28.94 -8.11
CA TYR A 247 10.86 -30.17 -8.21
C TYR A 247 11.71 -31.43 -8.52
N GLN A 248 12.85 -31.27 -9.16
CA GLN A 248 13.80 -32.38 -9.30
C GLN A 248 14.43 -32.77 -7.96
N ARG A 249 14.74 -31.79 -7.12
CA ARG A 249 15.24 -32.04 -5.76
C ARG A 249 14.18 -32.60 -4.82
N TYR A 250 12.94 -32.17 -4.98
CA TYR A 250 11.81 -32.52 -4.11
C TYR A 250 10.59 -33.01 -4.91
N PRO A 251 10.64 -34.18 -5.56
CA PRO A 251 9.57 -34.60 -6.50
C PRO A 251 8.17 -34.69 -5.87
N ARG A 252 8.07 -35.09 -4.61
CA ARG A 252 6.79 -35.27 -3.90
C ARG A 252 6.12 -33.97 -3.51
N ILE A 253 6.86 -32.90 -3.35
CA ILE A 253 6.32 -31.58 -2.91
C ILE A 253 5.47 -30.92 -3.98
N SER A 254 5.66 -31.29 -5.27
CA SER A 254 4.94 -30.70 -6.40
C SER A 254 3.42 -30.79 -6.27
N TYR A 255 2.93 -31.81 -5.58
CA TYR A 255 1.48 -31.99 -5.32
C TYR A 255 0.93 -31.01 -4.26
N GLN A 256 1.80 -30.37 -3.48
CA GLN A 256 1.43 -29.43 -2.42
C GLN A 256 1.71 -27.98 -2.81
N ILE A 257 2.20 -27.71 -4.02
CA ILE A 257 2.50 -26.35 -4.50
C ILE A 257 1.64 -26.03 -5.72
N THR A 258 1.00 -24.86 -5.69
CA THR A 258 0.19 -24.36 -6.81
C THR A 258 0.66 -22.97 -7.23
N LEU A 259 1.02 -22.83 -8.51
CA LEU A 259 1.20 -21.53 -9.17
C LEU A 259 -0.11 -21.21 -9.89
N THR A 260 -0.86 -20.21 -9.42
CA THR A 260 -2.17 -19.88 -10.01
C THR A 260 -2.06 -18.97 -11.24
N GLY A 261 -0.93 -18.25 -11.36
CA GLY A 261 -0.87 -17.06 -12.22
C GLY A 261 -1.61 -15.86 -11.61
N PRO A 262 -1.74 -14.76 -12.35
CA PRO A 262 -2.41 -13.58 -11.88
C PRO A 262 -3.94 -13.78 -11.81
N ILE A 263 -4.54 -13.31 -10.72
CA ILE A 263 -6.00 -13.26 -10.54
C ILE A 263 -6.41 -11.79 -10.65
N PHE A 264 -7.19 -11.45 -11.66
CA PHE A 264 -7.58 -10.07 -11.96
C PHE A 264 -8.89 -9.67 -11.27
N GLU A 265 -9.83 -10.62 -11.13
CA GLU A 265 -11.09 -10.36 -10.47
C GLU A 265 -10.91 -10.30 -8.94
N LYS A 266 -11.21 -9.12 -8.36
CA LYS A 266 -10.99 -8.86 -6.93
C LYS A 266 -11.71 -9.87 -6.02
N LYS A 267 -12.93 -10.26 -6.40
CA LYS A 267 -13.71 -11.28 -5.67
C LYS A 267 -12.99 -12.62 -5.60
N GLU A 268 -12.38 -13.05 -6.68
CA GLU A 268 -11.64 -14.32 -6.74
C GLU A 268 -10.37 -14.23 -5.89
N LEU A 269 -9.65 -13.10 -5.97
CA LEU A 269 -8.47 -12.86 -5.14
C LEU A 269 -8.83 -12.85 -3.64
N ILE A 270 -9.89 -12.17 -3.25
CA ILE A 270 -10.37 -12.16 -1.85
C ILE A 270 -10.76 -13.56 -1.39
N ASN A 271 -11.33 -14.40 -2.27
CA ASN A 271 -11.63 -15.80 -1.94
C ASN A 271 -10.36 -16.62 -1.66
N GLU A 272 -9.24 -16.39 -2.37
CA GLU A 272 -7.96 -17.03 -2.06
C GLU A 272 -7.49 -16.68 -0.63
N TYR A 273 -7.56 -15.41 -0.25
CA TYR A 273 -7.24 -15.00 1.12
C TYR A 273 -8.19 -15.61 2.16
N LYS A 274 -9.51 -15.64 1.89
CA LYS A 274 -10.48 -16.22 2.81
C LYS A 274 -10.28 -17.73 3.05
N ARG A 275 -9.84 -18.45 2.03
CA ARG A 275 -9.54 -19.88 2.11
C ARG A 275 -8.26 -20.15 2.91
N ALA A 276 -7.25 -19.30 2.80
CA ALA A 276 -5.95 -19.53 3.40
C ALA A 276 -5.95 -19.30 4.92
N LYS A 277 -5.30 -20.18 5.66
CA LYS A 277 -5.04 -20.01 7.10
C LYS A 277 -3.84 -19.09 7.36
N ILE A 278 -2.81 -19.18 6.52
CA ILE A 278 -1.56 -18.43 6.67
C ILE A 278 -1.33 -17.60 5.43
N PHE A 279 -0.91 -16.35 5.62
CA PHE A 279 -0.33 -15.52 4.57
C PHE A 279 1.16 -15.33 4.85
N ALA A 280 2.01 -15.64 3.87
CA ALA A 280 3.45 -15.54 3.96
C ALA A 280 3.99 -14.41 3.07
N LEU A 281 4.75 -13.48 3.65
CA LEU A 281 5.44 -12.39 2.98
C LEU A 281 6.95 -12.55 3.19
N THR A 282 7.67 -12.99 2.14
CA THR A 282 9.10 -13.28 2.18
C THR A 282 9.96 -12.18 1.52
N SER A 283 9.44 -10.97 1.44
CA SER A 283 10.12 -9.84 0.77
C SER A 283 11.39 -9.43 1.49
N VAL A 284 12.43 -9.05 0.74
CA VAL A 284 13.66 -8.47 1.32
C VAL A 284 13.50 -7.02 1.72
N LEU A 285 12.63 -6.31 1.01
CA LEU A 285 12.27 -4.92 1.30
C LEU A 285 10.88 -4.60 0.75
N GLU A 286 10.20 -3.67 1.38
CA GLU A 286 8.95 -3.07 0.90
C GLU A 286 9.00 -1.57 1.16
N GLY A 287 8.23 -0.80 0.39
CA GLY A 287 8.00 0.61 0.66
C GLY A 287 6.87 0.78 1.66
N GLY A 288 7.12 0.51 2.95
CA GLY A 288 6.10 0.51 3.98
C GLY A 288 5.23 -0.76 4.01
N THR A 289 3.97 -0.65 4.40
CA THR A 289 3.05 -1.80 4.49
C THR A 289 2.46 -2.13 3.12
N PRO A 290 2.75 -3.33 2.54
CA PRO A 290 2.20 -3.71 1.25
C PRO A 290 0.67 -3.87 1.28
N ASN A 291 -0.03 -3.48 0.20
CA ASN A 291 -1.50 -3.59 0.11
C ASN A 291 -2.02 -5.02 0.33
N VAL A 292 -1.29 -6.03 -0.11
CA VAL A 292 -1.63 -7.46 0.08
C VAL A 292 -1.71 -7.86 1.56
N VAL A 293 -1.02 -7.13 2.44
CA VAL A 293 -1.07 -7.33 3.90
C VAL A 293 -2.44 -6.94 4.44
N ALA A 294 -2.93 -5.76 4.09
CA ALA A 294 -4.26 -5.32 4.51
C ALA A 294 -5.35 -6.30 4.04
N GLU A 295 -5.26 -6.77 2.78
CA GLU A 295 -6.18 -7.77 2.23
C GLU A 295 -6.14 -9.09 3.02
N ALA A 296 -4.95 -9.60 3.32
CA ALA A 296 -4.77 -10.84 4.08
C ALA A 296 -5.30 -10.72 5.52
N LEU A 297 -5.03 -9.59 6.18
CA LEU A 297 -5.50 -9.30 7.52
C LEU A 297 -7.04 -9.21 7.58
N PHE A 298 -7.68 -8.48 6.66
CA PHE A 298 -9.15 -8.41 6.55
C PHE A 298 -9.79 -9.77 6.30
N CYS A 299 -9.08 -10.69 5.64
CA CYS A 299 -9.53 -12.05 5.40
C CYS A 299 -9.14 -13.04 6.50
N GLY A 300 -8.61 -12.59 7.63
CA GLY A 300 -8.32 -13.41 8.80
C GLY A 300 -7.22 -14.44 8.58
N CYS A 301 -6.18 -14.09 7.81
CA CYS A 301 -4.98 -14.89 7.70
C CYS A 301 -4.07 -14.68 8.92
N TYR A 302 -3.43 -15.75 9.41
CA TYR A 302 -2.28 -15.64 10.29
C TYR A 302 -1.07 -15.19 9.47
N MET A 303 -0.33 -14.19 9.95
CA MET A 303 0.72 -13.54 9.16
C MET A 303 2.09 -14.13 9.48
N ILE A 304 2.87 -14.48 8.45
CA ILE A 304 4.30 -14.80 8.57
C ILE A 304 5.05 -13.85 7.64
N THR A 305 6.03 -13.13 8.16
CA THR A 305 6.76 -12.12 7.37
C THR A 305 8.26 -12.16 7.65
N SER A 306 9.08 -11.88 6.66
CA SER A 306 10.47 -11.47 6.86
C SER A 306 10.55 -10.15 7.62
N ASP A 307 11.67 -9.86 8.28
CA ASP A 307 11.87 -8.61 9.04
C ASP A 307 12.14 -7.43 8.10
N ILE A 308 11.10 -6.97 7.41
CA ILE A 308 11.04 -5.73 6.64
C ILE A 308 10.66 -4.56 7.56
N ASP A 309 10.75 -3.32 7.05
CA ASP A 309 10.42 -2.11 7.85
C ASP A 309 9.00 -2.15 8.45
N ALA A 310 8.05 -2.76 7.74
CA ALA A 310 6.67 -2.90 8.19
C ALA A 310 6.39 -4.19 9.00
N SER A 311 7.40 -5.02 9.28
CA SER A 311 7.16 -6.37 9.85
C SER A 311 6.35 -6.37 11.13
N ASP A 312 6.64 -5.46 12.07
CA ASP A 312 5.92 -5.35 13.34
C ASP A 312 4.46 -4.90 13.14
N ASP A 313 4.21 -4.03 12.13
CA ASP A 313 2.86 -3.64 11.71
C ASP A 313 2.12 -4.80 11.01
N VAL A 314 2.81 -5.60 10.20
CA VAL A 314 2.23 -6.78 9.53
C VAL A 314 1.69 -7.80 10.52
N ILE A 315 2.42 -8.04 11.61
CA ILE A 315 2.08 -9.07 12.62
C ILE A 315 1.42 -8.51 13.89
N ASP A 316 1.07 -7.22 13.90
CA ASP A 316 0.53 -6.56 15.10
C ASP A 316 1.39 -6.82 16.35
N ASN A 317 2.70 -6.59 16.21
CA ASN A 317 3.68 -6.86 17.27
C ASN A 317 3.62 -8.31 17.82
N GLY A 318 3.37 -9.30 16.95
CA GLY A 318 3.31 -10.73 17.29
C GLY A 318 1.93 -11.25 17.68
N ARG A 319 0.89 -10.40 17.75
CA ARG A 319 -0.47 -10.81 18.15
C ARG A 319 -1.23 -11.56 17.06
N CYS A 320 -0.95 -11.30 15.79
CA CYS A 320 -1.60 -11.97 14.67
C CYS A 320 -0.62 -12.67 13.71
N GLY A 321 0.66 -12.78 14.08
CA GLY A 321 1.65 -13.39 13.21
C GLY A 321 3.03 -13.56 13.87
N GLN A 322 3.98 -13.99 13.07
CA GLN A 322 5.40 -14.13 13.45
C GLN A 322 6.31 -13.58 12.34
N LYS A 323 7.50 -13.15 12.72
CA LYS A 323 8.53 -12.69 11.78
C LYS A 323 9.82 -13.50 11.94
N TYR A 324 10.63 -13.48 10.89
CA TYR A 324 11.94 -14.10 10.83
C TYR A 324 12.95 -13.18 10.15
N GLU A 325 14.22 -13.35 10.41
CA GLU A 325 15.29 -12.62 9.73
C GLU A 325 15.33 -12.99 8.25
N CYS A 326 15.36 -11.97 7.36
CA CYS A 326 15.34 -12.18 5.92
C CYS A 326 16.51 -13.09 5.49
N GLY A 327 16.21 -14.17 4.78
CA GLY A 327 17.19 -15.18 4.34
C GLY A 327 17.38 -16.33 5.32
N ASP A 328 16.84 -16.29 6.53
CA ASP A 328 16.89 -17.41 7.49
C ASP A 328 15.80 -18.45 7.18
N ILE A 329 16.14 -19.35 6.24
CA ILE A 329 15.25 -20.41 5.78
C ILE A 329 14.95 -21.42 6.92
N GLU A 330 15.89 -21.64 7.84
CA GLU A 330 15.70 -22.54 8.97
C GLU A 330 14.67 -21.97 9.94
N ALA A 331 14.82 -20.70 10.34
CA ALA A 331 13.85 -20.04 11.19
C ALA A 331 12.45 -19.99 10.54
N LEU A 332 12.37 -19.72 9.23
CA LEU A 332 11.11 -19.75 8.50
C LEU A 332 10.48 -21.16 8.52
N ALA A 333 11.27 -22.22 8.31
CA ALA A 333 10.79 -23.59 8.35
C ALA A 333 10.21 -23.97 9.73
N GLU A 334 10.90 -23.60 10.81
CA GLU A 334 10.42 -23.81 12.19
C GLU A 334 9.11 -23.03 12.45
N ILE A 335 9.04 -21.76 12.04
CA ILE A 335 7.83 -20.96 12.18
C ILE A 335 6.66 -21.56 11.38
N LEU A 336 6.90 -22.01 10.16
CA LEU A 336 5.89 -22.68 9.33
C LEU A 336 5.39 -23.95 10.03
N TYR A 337 6.31 -24.80 10.49
CA TYR A 337 5.93 -26.05 11.17
C TYR A 337 5.08 -25.78 12.41
N HIS A 338 5.57 -24.95 13.33
CA HIS A 338 4.86 -24.66 14.58
C HIS A 338 3.54 -23.92 14.37
N SER A 339 3.44 -23.09 13.34
CA SER A 339 2.18 -22.45 12.98
C SER A 339 1.18 -23.46 12.41
N CYS A 340 1.61 -24.32 11.48
CA CYS A 340 0.74 -25.29 10.82
C CYS A 340 0.16 -26.34 11.79
N VAL A 341 0.91 -26.75 12.84
CA VAL A 341 0.40 -27.68 13.86
C VAL A 341 -0.37 -26.99 14.99
N GLY A 342 -0.26 -25.67 15.11
CA GLY A 342 -0.87 -24.84 16.16
C GLY A 342 -2.27 -24.34 15.80
N ALA A 343 -3.26 -25.21 15.65
CA ALA A 343 -4.61 -24.83 15.18
C ALA A 343 -5.26 -23.67 15.97
N GLU A 344 -5.13 -23.70 17.31
CA GLU A 344 -5.68 -22.63 18.16
C GLU A 344 -4.97 -21.30 17.94
N ARG A 345 -3.65 -21.30 17.79
CA ARG A 345 -2.86 -20.11 17.48
C ARG A 345 -3.30 -19.48 16.16
N LEU A 346 -3.51 -20.31 15.12
CA LEU A 346 -3.97 -19.82 13.81
C LEU A 346 -5.37 -19.22 13.92
N LEU A 347 -6.27 -19.83 14.66
CA LEU A 347 -7.63 -19.33 14.84
C LEU A 347 -7.64 -17.99 15.60
N GLN A 348 -6.94 -17.89 16.71
CA GLN A 348 -6.87 -16.67 17.50
C GLN A 348 -6.13 -15.56 16.77
N GLY A 349 -5.00 -15.87 16.13
CA GLY A 349 -4.26 -14.93 15.32
C GLY A 349 -5.07 -14.40 14.13
N GLY A 350 -5.80 -15.30 13.43
CA GLY A 350 -6.68 -14.89 12.33
C GLY A 350 -7.85 -13.99 12.77
N ARG A 351 -8.45 -14.26 13.94
CA ARG A 351 -9.46 -13.35 14.52
C ARG A 351 -8.85 -12.00 14.88
N ARG A 352 -7.65 -12.01 15.46
CA ARG A 352 -6.93 -10.76 15.76
C ARG A 352 -6.56 -10.00 14.49
N SER A 353 -6.19 -10.68 13.40
CA SER A 353 -5.93 -10.07 12.10
C SER A 353 -7.10 -9.23 11.62
N ILE A 354 -8.34 -9.76 11.68
CA ILE A 354 -9.55 -9.02 11.25
C ILE A 354 -9.77 -7.79 12.13
N ALA A 355 -9.71 -7.93 13.45
CA ALA A 355 -9.90 -6.81 14.36
C ALA A 355 -8.85 -5.73 14.14
N TYR A 356 -7.59 -6.12 14.00
CA TYR A 356 -6.48 -5.22 13.73
C TYR A 356 -6.61 -4.53 12.37
N ALA A 357 -7.00 -5.25 11.32
CA ALA A 357 -7.25 -4.66 10.01
C ALA A 357 -8.34 -3.59 10.06
N GLN A 358 -9.43 -3.86 10.78
CA GLN A 358 -10.52 -2.90 10.97
C GLN A 358 -10.10 -1.68 11.80
N GLU A 359 -9.16 -1.84 12.73
CA GLU A 359 -8.62 -0.73 13.54
C GLU A 359 -7.68 0.16 12.73
N GLU A 360 -6.71 -0.43 12.00
CA GLU A 360 -5.55 0.28 11.46
C GLU A 360 -5.56 0.41 9.93
N TYR A 361 -6.15 -0.55 9.20
CA TYR A 361 -6.05 -0.65 7.74
C TYR A 361 -7.35 -0.36 6.99
N ASP A 362 -8.42 0.06 7.69
CA ASP A 362 -9.61 0.58 7.06
C ASP A 362 -9.31 1.94 6.43
N PHE A 363 -9.33 2.00 5.11
CA PHE A 363 -8.99 3.23 4.38
C PHE A 363 -9.92 4.39 4.73
N GLU A 364 -11.16 4.13 5.09
CA GLU A 364 -12.07 5.20 5.52
C GLU A 364 -11.64 5.85 6.82
N LYS A 365 -11.09 5.07 7.76
CA LYS A 365 -10.53 5.59 9.01
C LYS A 365 -9.21 6.32 8.79
N ILE A 366 -8.37 5.78 7.90
CA ILE A 366 -7.10 6.42 7.53
C ILE A 366 -7.37 7.81 6.94
N ILE A 367 -8.36 7.93 6.05
CA ILE A 367 -8.74 9.22 5.44
C ILE A 367 -9.37 10.17 6.48
N GLN A 368 -10.16 9.68 7.41
CA GLN A 368 -10.66 10.51 8.53
C GLN A 368 -9.51 11.09 9.34
N ARG A 369 -8.48 10.26 9.63
CA ARG A 369 -7.29 10.71 10.35
C ARG A 369 -6.50 11.74 9.54
N LEU A 370 -6.27 11.48 8.24
CA LEU A 370 -5.59 12.43 7.36
C LEU A 370 -6.34 13.76 7.28
N TYR A 371 -7.67 13.71 7.10
CA TYR A 371 -8.50 14.91 7.07
C TYR A 371 -8.38 15.72 8.35
N TRP A 372 -8.48 15.05 9.51
CA TRP A 372 -8.30 15.71 10.80
C TRP A 372 -6.90 16.32 10.93
N LEU A 373 -5.84 15.64 10.53
CA LEU A 373 -4.46 16.15 10.58
C LEU A 373 -4.27 17.41 9.71
N LEU A 374 -4.87 17.44 8.52
CA LEU A 374 -4.78 18.59 7.61
C LEU A 374 -5.54 19.83 8.11
N PHE A 375 -6.67 19.62 8.80
CA PHE A 375 -7.60 20.71 9.13
C PHE A 375 -7.76 20.99 10.62
N LYS A 376 -7.08 20.22 11.50
CA LYS A 376 -7.01 20.59 12.92
C LYS A 376 -6.34 21.95 13.06
N GLU A 377 -6.93 22.84 13.85
CA GLU A 377 -6.28 24.09 14.21
C GLU A 377 -4.94 23.80 14.88
N LYS A 378 -3.86 24.41 14.38
CA LYS A 378 -2.56 24.35 15.05
C LYS A 378 -2.71 25.15 16.35
N ARG A 379 -2.79 24.45 17.49
CA ARG A 379 -2.77 25.08 18.83
C ARG A 379 -1.41 25.66 19.12
#